data_4be93425269f3b03e11330cf3199d296
#
_entry.id   4be93425269f3b03e11330cf3199d296
#
_cell.length_a   1.000
_cell.length_b   1.000
_cell.length_c   1.000
_cell.angle_alpha   90.00
_cell.angle_beta   90.00
_cell.angle_gamma   90.00
#
_symmetry.space_group_name_H-M   'P 1'
#
loop_
_entity.id
_entity.type
_entity.pdbx_description
1 polymer ?
#
loop_
_entity_poly.entity_id
_entity_poly.type
_entity_poly.pdbx_seq_one_letter_code
_entity_poly.pdbx_strand_id
1 'polypeptide(L)'
;MTDQWTLNRRNFAGHWQGCGSWFERDGSGRLDLQHPTRRIDPTTYAISFSDDDHGVWDGSGLAFAPGGKATYPISRATYNAGGGCWQFPGAGGQSSRGLDAERPRFGHEINLFCGRSRSMLVLLWEPLDGRWRLQRVGAVGFRCLNSADPEPDSPACGTP
;
A
#
# COMPACT_ATOMS: atom_id res chain seq x y z
N MET A 1 4.09 -14.38 -19.94
CA MET A 1 3.30 -13.63 -18.91
C MET A 1 4.31 -13.12 -17.88
N THR A 2 4.35 -11.83 -17.60
CA THR A 2 5.27 -11.24 -16.61
C THR A 2 4.91 -11.78 -15.22
N ASP A 3 5.89 -12.25 -14.46
CA ASP A 3 5.64 -12.79 -13.12
C ASP A 3 5.31 -11.70 -12.10
N GLN A 4 4.70 -12.09 -10.97
CA GLN A 4 4.25 -11.18 -9.93
C GLN A 4 5.38 -10.39 -9.26
N TRP A 5 6.56 -10.99 -9.13
CA TRP A 5 7.73 -10.32 -8.57
C TRP A 5 8.24 -9.21 -9.49
N THR A 6 8.35 -9.49 -10.78
CA THR A 6 8.75 -8.49 -11.78
C THR A 6 7.77 -7.32 -11.82
N LEU A 7 6.46 -7.60 -11.77
CA LEU A 7 5.44 -6.56 -11.68
C LEU A 7 5.54 -5.77 -10.38
N ASN A 8 5.84 -6.42 -9.25
CA ASN A 8 6.04 -5.74 -7.98
C ASN A 8 7.23 -4.78 -8.05
N ARG A 9 8.36 -5.23 -8.59
CA ARG A 9 9.54 -4.37 -8.80
C ARG A 9 9.17 -3.15 -9.64
N ARG A 10 8.54 -3.39 -10.76
CA ARG A 10 8.11 -2.34 -11.69
C ARG A 10 7.20 -1.31 -11.03
N ASN A 11 6.20 -1.76 -10.31
CA ASN A 11 5.22 -0.89 -9.68
C ASN A 11 5.79 -0.11 -8.48
N PHE A 12 6.58 -0.78 -7.62
CA PHE A 12 6.89 -0.26 -6.30
C PHE A 12 8.34 0.20 -6.09
N ALA A 13 9.28 -0.13 -6.97
CA ALA A 13 10.66 0.32 -6.80
C ALA A 13 10.76 1.85 -6.67
N GLY A 14 11.58 2.32 -5.74
CA GLY A 14 11.91 3.73 -5.57
C GLY A 14 11.63 4.29 -4.19
N HIS A 15 11.85 5.57 -4.07
CA HIS A 15 11.56 6.39 -2.88
C HIS A 15 10.23 7.10 -3.07
N TRP A 16 9.31 6.87 -2.16
CA TRP A 16 7.96 7.38 -2.24
C TRP A 16 7.69 8.36 -1.10
N GLN A 17 7.15 9.51 -1.45
CA GLN A 17 6.64 10.48 -0.50
C GLN A 17 5.19 10.79 -0.82
N GLY A 18 4.37 10.89 0.20
CA GLY A 18 2.96 11.13 0.04
C GLY A 18 2.32 11.87 1.19
N CYS A 19 1.06 12.22 0.97
CA CYS A 19 0.16 12.75 1.97
C CYS A 19 -1.23 12.12 1.79
N GLY A 20 -2.04 12.18 2.82
CA GLY A 20 -3.35 11.55 2.76
C GLY A 20 -4.21 11.79 3.97
N SER A 21 -5.20 10.94 4.11
CA SER A 21 -6.22 11.05 5.16
C SER A 21 -6.64 9.68 5.67
N TRP A 22 -6.92 9.60 6.96
CA TRP A 22 -7.66 8.51 7.57
C TRP A 22 -9.05 8.95 7.96
N PHE A 23 -9.99 8.05 7.77
CA PHE A 23 -11.38 8.16 8.15
C PHE A 23 -11.71 6.97 9.05
N GLU A 24 -12.26 7.21 10.19
CA GLU A 24 -12.60 6.16 11.16
C GLU A 24 -14.07 6.25 11.53
N ARG A 25 -14.70 5.11 11.75
CA ARG A 25 -16.05 5.03 12.27
C ARG A 25 -16.08 5.60 13.68
N ASP A 26 -16.98 6.53 13.95
CA ASP A 26 -17.16 7.14 15.24
C ASP A 26 -17.96 6.25 16.23
N GLY A 27 -18.06 6.71 17.48
CA GLY A 27 -18.80 6.00 18.53
C GLY A 27 -20.31 5.87 18.29
N SER A 28 -20.88 6.63 17.34
CA SER A 28 -22.27 6.48 16.89
C SER A 28 -22.43 5.44 15.78
N GLY A 29 -21.31 4.90 15.31
CA GLY A 29 -21.28 3.93 14.21
C GLY A 29 -21.33 4.57 12.81
N ARG A 30 -21.10 5.87 12.69
CA ARG A 30 -21.03 6.59 11.41
C ARG A 30 -19.58 6.61 10.89
N LEU A 31 -19.41 6.35 9.60
CA LEU A 31 -18.17 6.57 8.87
C LEU A 31 -18.35 7.78 7.94
N ASP A 32 -17.75 8.90 8.31
CA ASP A 32 -17.80 10.12 7.52
C ASP A 32 -16.57 10.20 6.61
N LEU A 33 -16.78 10.08 5.32
CA LEU A 33 -15.71 10.15 4.30
C LEU A 33 -15.46 11.58 3.79
N GLN A 34 -16.17 12.58 4.30
CA GLN A 34 -15.94 13.98 3.96
C GLN A 34 -14.99 14.66 4.93
N HIS A 35 -14.98 14.21 6.19
CA HIS A 35 -14.18 14.80 7.25
C HIS A 35 -13.20 13.77 7.81
N PRO A 36 -11.92 13.82 7.42
CA PRO A 36 -10.93 12.88 7.91
C PRO A 36 -10.71 13.05 9.42
N THR A 37 -10.61 11.92 10.11
CA THR A 37 -10.25 11.88 11.53
C THR A 37 -8.79 12.22 11.77
N ARG A 38 -7.93 11.97 10.77
CA ARG A 38 -6.52 12.31 10.82
C ARG A 38 -5.97 12.59 9.43
N ARG A 39 -5.15 13.65 9.32
CA ARG A 39 -4.31 13.89 8.14
C ARG A 39 -2.96 13.22 8.29
N ILE A 40 -2.39 12.83 7.17
CA ILE A 40 -1.08 12.17 7.06
C ILE A 40 -0.24 13.04 6.13
N ASP A 41 0.76 13.73 6.70
CA ASP A 41 1.63 14.61 5.92
C ASP A 41 2.93 14.93 6.71
N PRO A 42 4.11 14.63 6.18
CA PRO A 42 4.36 13.68 5.08
C PRO A 42 4.39 12.22 5.59
N THR A 43 4.31 11.29 4.65
CA THR A 43 4.63 9.87 4.87
C THR A 43 5.59 9.40 3.79
N THR A 44 6.58 8.62 4.15
CA THR A 44 7.61 8.14 3.22
C THR A 44 7.86 6.65 3.38
N TYR A 45 8.25 6.00 2.31
CA TYR A 45 8.82 4.66 2.33
C TYR A 45 9.71 4.46 1.10
N ALA A 46 10.52 3.42 1.13
CA ALA A 46 11.38 3.07 0.01
C ALA A 46 11.36 1.56 -0.25
N ILE A 47 11.47 1.20 -1.52
CA ILE A 47 11.78 -0.15 -1.93
C ILE A 47 12.95 -0.08 -2.90
N SER A 48 14.05 -0.73 -2.53
CA SER A 48 15.26 -0.81 -3.34
C SER A 48 15.58 -2.27 -3.64
N PHE A 49 16.19 -2.51 -4.80
CA PHE A 49 16.59 -3.84 -5.24
C PHE A 49 18.10 -3.84 -5.45
N SER A 50 18.79 -4.83 -4.86
CA SER A 50 20.23 -5.05 -5.03
C SER A 50 20.55 -5.80 -6.31
N ASP A 51 19.63 -6.65 -6.74
CA ASP A 51 19.72 -7.47 -7.96
C ASP A 51 18.28 -7.87 -8.40
N ASP A 52 18.19 -8.80 -9.36
CA ASP A 52 16.89 -9.24 -9.90
C ASP A 52 16.05 -10.02 -8.90
N ASP A 53 16.62 -10.56 -7.86
CA ASP A 53 15.96 -11.47 -6.94
C ASP A 53 15.84 -10.95 -5.50
N HIS A 54 16.60 -9.89 -5.15
CA HIS A 54 16.67 -9.40 -3.78
C HIS A 54 16.47 -7.88 -3.68
N GLY A 55 15.93 -7.45 -2.55
CA GLY A 55 15.73 -6.05 -2.24
C GLY A 55 15.46 -5.82 -0.77
N VAL A 56 15.12 -4.57 -0.46
CA VAL A 56 14.78 -4.11 0.89
C VAL A 56 13.53 -3.26 0.81
N TRP A 57 12.59 -3.55 1.69
CA TRP A 57 11.47 -2.68 1.99
C TRP A 57 11.79 -1.86 3.23
N ASP A 58 11.77 -0.54 3.12
CA ASP A 58 12.01 0.41 4.21
C ASP A 58 10.77 1.28 4.44
N GLY A 59 10.03 0.95 5.47
CA GLY A 59 8.85 1.67 5.93
C GLY A 59 9.12 2.55 7.16
N SER A 60 10.36 2.82 7.51
CA SER A 60 10.72 3.61 8.69
C SER A 60 10.07 4.99 8.73
N GLY A 61 9.79 5.57 7.57
CA GLY A 61 9.11 6.86 7.40
C GLY A 61 7.58 6.80 7.32
N LEU A 62 6.95 5.62 7.46
CA LEU A 62 5.49 5.52 7.38
C LEU A 62 4.81 6.16 8.57
N ALA A 63 3.99 7.19 8.31
CA ALA A 63 3.29 7.95 9.34
C ALA A 63 1.94 7.34 9.75
N PHE A 64 1.38 6.44 8.95
CA PHE A 64 0.03 5.90 9.15
C PHE A 64 -0.03 4.46 9.66
N ALA A 65 1.09 3.77 9.72
CA ALA A 65 1.19 2.39 10.20
C ALA A 65 2.16 2.29 11.38
N PRO A 66 1.73 2.58 12.61
CA PRO A 66 2.64 2.54 13.77
C PRO A 66 3.36 1.21 13.94
N GLY A 67 2.69 0.10 13.62
CA GLY A 67 3.29 -1.24 13.60
C GLY A 67 4.07 -1.57 12.31
N GLY A 68 4.04 -0.71 11.32
CA GLY A 68 4.69 -0.90 10.02
C GLY A 68 6.01 -0.16 9.84
N LYS A 69 6.46 0.58 10.87
CA LYS A 69 7.78 1.21 10.86
C LYS A 69 8.86 0.15 11.01
N ALA A 70 9.17 -0.50 9.90
CA ALA A 70 10.14 -1.60 9.86
C ALA A 70 10.96 -1.51 8.59
N THR A 71 12.13 -2.11 8.63
CA THR A 71 12.96 -2.35 7.45
C THR A 71 13.22 -3.85 7.40
N TYR A 72 12.95 -4.47 6.27
CA TYR A 72 13.15 -5.91 6.11
C TYR A 72 13.55 -6.28 4.68
N PRO A 73 14.32 -7.39 4.53
CA PRO A 73 14.67 -7.90 3.22
C PRO A 73 13.43 -8.47 2.52
N ILE A 74 13.40 -8.30 1.22
CA ILE A 74 12.41 -8.91 0.32
C ILE A 74 13.15 -9.69 -0.77
N SER A 75 12.55 -10.76 -1.25
CA SER A 75 13.14 -11.55 -2.33
C SER A 75 12.09 -12.20 -3.20
N ARG A 76 12.46 -12.55 -4.43
CA ARG A 76 11.62 -13.33 -5.35
C ARG A 76 11.16 -14.65 -4.71
N ALA A 77 12.04 -15.32 -3.97
CA ALA A 77 11.75 -16.60 -3.35
C ALA A 77 10.67 -16.51 -2.26
N THR A 78 10.61 -15.38 -1.57
CA THR A 78 9.65 -15.16 -0.46
C THR A 78 8.48 -14.27 -0.86
N TYR A 79 8.54 -13.61 -2.01
CA TYR A 79 7.47 -12.74 -2.45
C TYR A 79 6.17 -13.51 -2.61
N ASN A 80 5.14 -13.00 -1.95
CA ASN A 80 3.81 -13.60 -1.94
C ASN A 80 3.74 -15.06 -1.50
N ALA A 81 4.75 -15.58 -0.80
CA ALA A 81 4.72 -16.93 -0.24
C ALA A 81 3.48 -17.14 0.64
N GLY A 82 3.00 -16.06 1.20
CA GLY A 82 1.76 -15.98 1.95
C GLY A 82 0.49 -15.95 1.11
N GLY A 83 0.50 -15.65 -0.19
CA GLY A 83 -0.68 -15.64 -1.07
C GLY A 83 -1.64 -14.48 -0.87
N GLY A 84 -1.18 -13.36 -0.31
CA GLY A 84 -2.03 -12.18 -0.05
C GLY A 84 -1.80 -11.01 -1.00
N CYS A 85 -0.76 -11.06 -1.83
CA CYS A 85 -0.40 -9.98 -2.75
C CYS A 85 -0.81 -10.31 -4.18
N TRP A 86 -1.08 -9.28 -4.95
CA TRP A 86 -1.39 -9.38 -6.37
C TRP A 86 -0.86 -8.16 -7.12
N GLN A 87 -0.45 -8.36 -8.38
CA GLN A 87 0.12 -7.33 -9.23
C GLN A 87 -0.43 -7.42 -10.65
N PHE A 88 -0.70 -6.25 -11.22
CA PHE A 88 -1.00 -6.05 -12.63
C PHE A 88 -0.16 -4.87 -13.14
N PRO A 89 0.00 -4.69 -14.45
CA PRO A 89 0.56 -3.45 -14.98
C PRO A 89 -0.26 -2.24 -14.50
N GLY A 90 0.38 -1.33 -13.76
CA GLY A 90 -0.28 -0.14 -13.23
C GLY A 90 -1.21 -0.34 -12.04
N ALA A 91 -1.29 -1.55 -11.48
CA ALA A 91 -2.07 -1.80 -10.27
C ALA A 91 -1.42 -2.86 -9.40
N GLY A 92 -1.60 -2.77 -8.10
CA GLY A 92 -1.11 -3.78 -7.17
C GLY A 92 -1.78 -3.65 -5.82
N GLY A 93 -1.68 -4.69 -5.02
CA GLY A 93 -2.26 -4.65 -3.70
C GLY A 93 -2.00 -5.89 -2.87
N GLN A 94 -2.56 -5.85 -1.69
CA GLN A 94 -2.56 -6.97 -0.77
C GLN A 94 -3.88 -7.06 -0.01
N SER A 95 -4.23 -8.26 0.39
CA SER A 95 -5.44 -8.52 1.16
C SER A 95 -5.15 -9.53 2.25
N SER A 96 -5.85 -9.44 3.36
CA SER A 96 -5.91 -10.52 4.33
C SER A 96 -6.42 -11.78 3.64
N ARG A 97 -5.84 -12.95 3.94
CA ARG A 97 -6.18 -14.20 3.25
C ARG A 97 -7.53 -14.77 3.65
N GLY A 98 -8.02 -14.40 4.80
CA GLY A 98 -9.27 -14.90 5.36
C GLY A 98 -9.62 -14.18 6.65
N LEU A 99 -10.77 -14.52 7.18
CA LEU A 99 -11.23 -14.06 8.46
C LEU A 99 -10.57 -14.94 9.53
N ASP A 100 -9.85 -14.29 10.44
CA ASP A 100 -9.12 -14.94 11.52
C ASP A 100 -9.60 -14.36 12.85
N ALA A 101 -10.13 -15.21 13.72
CA ALA A 101 -10.65 -14.80 15.01
C ALA A 101 -9.54 -14.27 15.95
N GLU A 102 -8.30 -14.76 15.79
CA GLU A 102 -7.14 -14.30 16.55
C GLU A 102 -6.59 -12.98 16.03
N ARG A 103 -6.92 -12.65 14.79
CA ARG A 103 -6.58 -11.36 14.14
C ARG A 103 -7.87 -10.70 13.66
N PRO A 104 -8.64 -10.10 14.56
CA PRO A 104 -9.98 -9.60 14.27
C PRO A 104 -9.97 -8.35 13.38
N ARG A 105 -9.10 -8.33 12.39
CA ARG A 105 -9.03 -7.28 11.38
C ARG A 105 -8.80 -7.90 10.02
N PHE A 106 -9.70 -7.60 9.12
CA PHE A 106 -9.58 -7.95 7.71
C PHE A 106 -9.28 -6.68 6.92
N GLY A 107 -8.29 -6.73 6.05
CA GLY A 107 -7.85 -5.52 5.34
C GLY A 107 -7.54 -5.76 3.87
N HIS A 108 -7.74 -4.69 3.10
CA HIS A 108 -7.30 -4.59 1.71
C HIS A 108 -6.45 -3.34 1.55
N GLU A 109 -5.37 -3.46 0.80
CA GLU A 109 -4.63 -2.34 0.25
C GLU A 109 -4.69 -2.43 -1.28
N ILE A 110 -5.14 -1.36 -1.91
CA ILE A 110 -5.27 -1.24 -3.35
C ILE A 110 -4.42 -0.07 -3.80
N ASN A 111 -3.57 -0.29 -4.78
CA ASN A 111 -2.70 0.72 -5.35
C ASN A 111 -2.97 0.85 -6.84
N LEU A 112 -3.15 2.07 -7.31
CA LEU A 112 -3.27 2.41 -8.71
C LEU A 112 -2.11 3.34 -9.07
N PHE A 113 -1.36 2.95 -10.09
CA PHE A 113 -0.20 3.69 -10.56
C PHE A 113 -0.52 4.41 -11.86
N CYS A 114 -0.02 5.61 -11.97
CA CYS A 114 -0.04 6.39 -13.19
C CYS A 114 1.35 7.02 -13.34
N GLY A 115 2.18 6.45 -14.20
CA GLY A 115 3.60 6.73 -14.23
C GLY A 115 4.22 6.51 -12.84
N ARG A 116 4.91 7.51 -12.34
CA ARG A 116 5.53 7.49 -11.01
C ARG A 116 4.70 8.23 -9.94
N SER A 117 3.39 8.29 -10.13
CA SER A 117 2.42 8.66 -9.11
C SER A 117 1.57 7.45 -8.73
N ARG A 118 1.12 7.40 -7.48
CA ARG A 118 0.34 6.28 -6.96
C ARG A 118 -0.77 6.78 -6.04
N SER A 119 -1.96 6.28 -6.25
CA SER A 119 -3.05 6.39 -5.29
C SER A 119 -3.18 5.07 -4.53
N MET A 120 -3.16 5.14 -3.21
CA MET A 120 -3.33 4.00 -2.33
C MET A 120 -4.62 4.14 -1.54
N LEU A 121 -5.42 3.09 -1.53
CA LEU A 121 -6.60 2.95 -0.70
C LEU A 121 -6.40 1.78 0.25
N VAL A 122 -6.61 2.02 1.55
CA VAL A 122 -6.59 0.99 2.59
C VAL A 122 -7.99 0.89 3.19
N LEU A 123 -8.53 -0.32 3.22
CA LEU A 123 -9.83 -0.64 3.79
C LEU A 123 -9.63 -1.62 4.95
N LEU A 124 -10.04 -1.25 6.15
CA LEU A 124 -9.93 -2.11 7.33
C LEU A 124 -11.32 -2.41 7.90
N TRP A 125 -11.59 -3.70 8.02
CA TRP A 125 -12.83 -4.26 8.52
C TRP A 125 -12.59 -4.90 9.88
N GLU A 126 -13.49 -4.67 10.80
CA GLU A 126 -13.46 -5.26 12.14
C GLU A 126 -14.84 -5.82 12.50
N PRO A 127 -14.93 -6.85 13.34
CA PRO A 127 -16.21 -7.37 13.81
C PRO A 127 -16.86 -6.36 14.76
N LEU A 128 -18.10 -6.03 14.47
CA LEU A 128 -18.95 -5.19 15.31
C LEU A 128 -20.35 -5.78 15.30
N ASP A 129 -20.92 -6.06 16.48
CA ASP A 129 -22.26 -6.63 16.65
C ASP A 129 -22.47 -7.91 15.82
N GLY A 130 -21.48 -8.82 15.82
CA GLY A 130 -21.52 -10.08 15.08
C GLY A 130 -21.44 -9.95 13.56
N ARG A 131 -21.12 -8.78 13.04
CA ARG A 131 -20.95 -8.53 11.60
C ARG A 131 -19.63 -7.84 11.30
N TRP A 132 -19.03 -8.15 10.16
CA TRP A 132 -17.88 -7.41 9.65
C TRP A 132 -18.33 -6.05 9.11
N ARG A 133 -17.75 -4.99 9.65
CA ARG A 133 -18.03 -3.62 9.22
C ARG A 133 -16.74 -2.91 8.84
N LEU A 134 -16.80 -2.10 7.80
CA LEU A 134 -15.71 -1.21 7.42
C LEU A 134 -15.51 -0.19 8.54
N GLN A 135 -14.38 -0.25 9.23
CA GLN A 135 -14.06 0.60 10.38
C GLN A 135 -13.18 1.77 10.01
N ARG A 136 -12.26 1.55 9.07
CA ARG A 136 -11.31 2.59 8.67
C ARG A 136 -11.10 2.58 7.18
N VAL A 137 -10.92 3.77 6.64
CA VAL A 137 -10.49 4.01 5.27
C VAL A 137 -9.27 4.90 5.29
N GLY A 138 -8.20 4.48 4.65
CA GLY A 138 -7.01 5.30 4.38
C GLY A 138 -6.93 5.63 2.91
N ALA A 139 -6.73 6.89 2.56
CA ALA A 139 -6.50 7.34 1.20
C ALA A 139 -5.22 8.16 1.16
N VAL A 140 -4.21 7.71 0.42
CA VAL A 140 -2.89 8.35 0.36
C VAL A 140 -2.45 8.46 -1.09
N GLY A 141 -2.11 9.68 -1.50
CA GLY A 141 -1.42 9.92 -2.76
C GLY A 141 0.08 9.93 -2.55
N PHE A 142 0.81 9.20 -3.38
CA PHE A 142 2.27 9.14 -3.36
C PHE A 142 2.86 9.63 -4.68
N ARG A 143 4.03 10.23 -4.58
CA ARG A 143 4.92 10.52 -5.69
C ARG A 143 6.25 9.80 -5.47
N CYS A 144 6.75 9.12 -6.49
CA CYS A 144 8.10 8.57 -6.46
C CYS A 144 9.09 9.70 -6.71
N LEU A 145 10.02 9.91 -5.78
CA LEU A 145 11.06 10.93 -5.88
C LEU A 145 12.21 10.48 -6.78
N ASN A 146 12.49 9.19 -6.79
CA ASN A 146 13.43 8.54 -7.68
C ASN A 146 12.93 7.12 -7.97
N SER A 147 13.48 6.48 -8.96
CA SER A 147 13.22 5.07 -9.26
C SER A 147 14.52 4.32 -9.39
N ALA A 148 14.62 3.16 -8.74
CA ALA A 148 15.75 2.25 -8.92
C ALA A 148 15.71 1.60 -10.32
N ASP A 149 14.50 1.39 -10.85
CA ASP A 149 14.27 0.87 -12.20
C ASP A 149 13.53 1.97 -13.02
N PRO A 150 14.23 2.86 -13.72
CA PRO A 150 13.58 3.83 -14.59
C PRO A 150 12.82 3.09 -15.69
N GLU A 151 11.55 3.43 -15.87
CA GLU A 151 10.76 2.97 -17.00
C GLU A 151 10.75 4.05 -18.07
N PRO A 152 11.54 3.91 -19.16
CA PRO A 152 11.59 4.92 -20.20
C PRO A 152 10.25 5.11 -20.92
N ASP A 153 9.39 4.09 -20.89
CA ASP A 153 8.13 4.07 -21.64
C ASP A 153 6.88 4.23 -20.74
N SER A 154 7.03 4.52 -19.46
CA SER A 154 5.87 4.83 -18.63
C SER A 154 5.24 6.14 -19.10
N PRO A 155 3.97 6.14 -19.51
CA PRO A 155 3.32 7.38 -19.93
C PRO A 155 3.38 8.38 -18.78
N ALA A 156 3.83 9.59 -19.04
CA ALA A 156 3.84 10.67 -18.07
C ALA A 156 2.39 10.92 -17.63
N CYS A 157 2.06 10.54 -16.40
CA CYS A 157 0.75 10.81 -15.87
C CYS A 157 0.63 12.29 -15.53
N GLY A 158 -0.39 12.94 -16.05
CA GLY A 158 -0.70 14.31 -15.69
C GLY A 158 0.07 15.37 -16.49
N THR A 159 0.44 15.09 -17.71
CA THR A 159 0.56 16.16 -18.71
C THR A 159 -0.85 16.55 -19.11
N PRO A 160 -1.29 17.79 -18.85
CA PRO A 160 -2.58 18.27 -19.32
C PRO A 160 -2.64 18.28 -20.83
#